data_d2ccd73d68562f2c14d396dd4315d01c
#
_entry.id   d2ccd73d68562f2c14d396dd4315d01c
#
_cell.length_a   1.000
_cell.length_b   1.000
_cell.length_c   1.000
_cell.angle_alpha   90.00
_cell.angle_beta   90.00
_cell.angle_gamma   90.00
#
_symmetry.space_group_name_H-M   'P 1'
#
loop_
_entity.id
_entity.type
_entity.pdbx_description
1 polymer ?
#
loop_
_entity_poly.entity_id
_entity_poly.type
_entity_poly.pdbx_seq_one_letter_code
_entity_poly.pdbx_strand_id
1 'polypeptide(L)'
;MNELLTIVTPRELFLIILGTAIYIVLFILTVQNSKRKILALQDRLDKVRAMQEQYDLEVGERKMAELESLIQKLGDENSMLRLELEEKKLALDYNNKVAIIENEKRQQAETVIFSSDVYRRLQECLNAGRNLNYQDWGELTQLLNSIYTGFTEKLYSLYPMSEQELHVSLLIKMRQQPKDIAMLTAHSKESIATTRSRLYSKVFGRKGSSKDWDDFVLTL
;
A
#
# COMPACT_ATOMS: atom_id res chain seq x y z
N MET A 1 60.53 -19.06 34.05
CA MET A 1 59.35 -18.67 33.28
C MET A 1 59.53 -17.23 32.81
N ASN A 2 60.51 -17.01 31.97
CA ASN A 2 60.89 -15.74 31.36
C ASN A 2 61.62 -16.05 30.06
N GLU A 3 60.91 -16.21 29.00
CA GLU A 3 61.47 -16.16 27.63
C GLU A 3 60.29 -16.12 26.68
N LEU A 4 60.01 -14.95 26.18
CA LEU A 4 59.42 -14.65 24.86
C LEU A 4 59.15 -13.14 24.75
N LEU A 5 60.09 -12.33 25.26
CA LEU A 5 60.24 -10.99 24.70
C LEU A 5 61.22 -11.16 23.54
N THR A 6 60.72 -11.57 22.38
CA THR A 6 61.46 -11.42 21.13
C THR A 6 61.72 -9.92 20.97
N ILE A 7 62.99 -9.57 21.18
CA ILE A 7 63.50 -8.21 20.93
C ILE A 7 63.30 -7.99 19.43
N VAL A 8 62.18 -7.38 19.07
CA VAL A 8 61.93 -6.97 17.68
C VAL A 8 63.01 -5.98 17.33
N THR A 9 63.87 -6.36 16.40
CA THR A 9 64.96 -5.48 15.98
C THR A 9 64.38 -4.20 15.39
N PRO A 10 65.05 -3.05 15.53
CA PRO A 10 64.57 -1.79 14.98
C PRO A 10 64.20 -1.87 13.47
N ARG A 11 64.87 -2.79 12.76
CA ARG A 11 64.63 -3.06 11.34
C ARG A 11 63.31 -3.80 11.12
N GLU A 12 62.96 -4.76 11.95
CA GLU A 12 61.68 -5.50 11.87
C GLU A 12 60.52 -4.62 12.25
N LEU A 13 60.68 -3.78 13.29
CA LEU A 13 59.68 -2.79 13.66
C LEU A 13 59.41 -1.78 12.55
N PHE A 14 60.46 -1.34 11.86
CA PHE A 14 60.31 -0.46 10.70
C PHE A 14 59.53 -1.14 9.55
N LEU A 15 59.81 -2.41 9.26
CA LEU A 15 59.14 -3.18 8.22
C LEU A 15 57.65 -3.39 8.55
N ILE A 16 57.32 -3.65 9.84
CA ILE A 16 55.92 -3.77 10.28
C ILE A 16 55.17 -2.46 10.11
N ILE A 17 55.75 -1.35 10.54
CA ILE A 17 55.15 -0.01 10.39
C ILE A 17 54.98 0.35 8.91
N LEU A 18 55.97 0.06 8.08
CA LEU A 18 55.88 0.29 6.64
C LEU A 18 54.77 -0.57 5.99
N GLY A 19 54.72 -1.86 6.36
CA GLY A 19 53.68 -2.77 5.88
C GLY A 19 52.26 -2.32 6.26
N THR A 20 52.09 -1.94 7.52
CA THR A 20 50.78 -1.43 7.98
C THR A 20 50.39 -0.11 7.31
N ALA A 21 51.35 0.79 7.09
CA ALA A 21 51.12 2.03 6.37
C ALA A 21 50.67 1.77 4.91
N ILE A 22 51.34 0.88 4.22
CA ILE A 22 50.96 0.48 2.85
C ILE A 22 49.58 -0.16 2.83
N TYR A 23 49.28 -1.03 3.79
CA TYR A 23 47.96 -1.65 3.89
C TYR A 23 46.85 -0.65 4.11
N ILE A 24 47.05 0.34 5.00
CA ILE A 24 46.09 1.42 5.24
C ILE A 24 45.87 2.24 3.96
N VAL A 25 46.94 2.60 3.25
CA VAL A 25 46.81 3.36 1.99
C VAL A 25 46.03 2.56 0.95
N LEU A 26 46.32 1.28 0.78
CA LEU A 26 45.59 0.41 -0.15
C LEU A 26 44.12 0.26 0.26
N PHE A 27 43.82 0.14 1.56
CA PHE A 27 42.47 0.07 2.08
C PHE A 27 41.71 1.37 1.78
N ILE A 28 42.30 2.52 2.04
CA ILE A 28 41.70 3.85 1.72
C ILE A 28 41.42 3.97 0.23
N LEU A 29 42.38 3.57 -0.61
CA LEU A 29 42.22 3.63 -2.07
C LEU A 29 41.08 2.70 -2.56
N THR A 30 40.95 1.49 -1.99
CA THR A 30 39.88 0.58 -2.36
C THR A 30 38.50 1.11 -1.92
N VAL A 31 38.40 1.68 -0.72
CA VAL A 31 37.16 2.30 -0.22
C VAL A 31 36.79 3.53 -1.07
N GLN A 32 37.76 4.38 -1.40
CA GLN A 32 37.50 5.53 -2.28
C GLN A 32 37.08 5.12 -3.68
N ASN A 33 37.70 4.10 -4.24
CA ASN A 33 37.35 3.57 -5.57
C ASN A 33 35.94 2.95 -5.55
N SER A 34 35.59 2.23 -4.50
CA SER A 34 34.23 1.70 -4.31
C SER A 34 33.18 2.79 -4.19
N LYS A 35 33.45 3.84 -3.41
CA LYS A 35 32.57 5.02 -3.29
C LYS A 35 32.37 5.72 -4.64
N ARG A 36 33.46 5.89 -5.40
CA ARG A 36 33.36 6.49 -6.76
C ARG A 36 32.51 5.65 -7.70
N LYS A 37 32.63 4.31 -7.63
CA LYS A 37 31.81 3.39 -8.43
C LYS A 37 30.34 3.46 -8.05
N ILE A 38 30.02 3.53 -6.75
CA ILE A 38 28.65 3.67 -6.26
C ILE A 38 28.03 4.98 -6.71
N LEU A 39 28.75 6.10 -6.56
CA LEU A 39 28.30 7.41 -7.01
C LEU A 39 28.06 7.45 -8.53
N ALA A 40 28.96 6.86 -9.31
CA ALA A 40 28.82 6.78 -10.76
C ALA A 40 27.62 5.89 -11.18
N LEU A 41 27.31 4.83 -10.42
CA LEU A 41 26.13 4.00 -10.63
C LEU A 41 24.84 4.74 -10.27
N GLN A 42 24.84 5.48 -9.16
CA GLN A 42 23.70 6.33 -8.77
C GLN A 42 23.42 7.39 -9.83
N ASP A 43 24.45 8.11 -10.29
CA ASP A 43 24.30 9.10 -11.36
C ASP A 43 23.74 8.49 -12.67
N ARG A 44 24.17 7.28 -13.01
CA ARG A 44 23.59 6.54 -14.16
C ARG A 44 22.13 6.15 -13.93
N LEU A 45 21.78 5.68 -12.73
CA LEU A 45 20.39 5.33 -12.39
C LEU A 45 19.48 6.56 -12.43
N ASP A 46 19.94 7.69 -11.90
CA ASP A 46 19.17 8.93 -11.92
C ASP A 46 18.98 9.46 -13.35
N LYS A 47 20.02 9.33 -14.20
CA LYS A 47 19.91 9.67 -15.63
C LYS A 47 18.93 8.74 -16.38
N VAL A 48 18.95 7.45 -16.08
CA VAL A 48 18.01 6.50 -16.69
C VAL A 48 16.58 6.79 -16.23
N ARG A 49 16.36 7.10 -14.94
CA ARG A 49 15.05 7.50 -14.44
C ARG A 49 14.53 8.77 -15.09
N ALA A 50 15.37 9.81 -15.14
CA ALA A 50 15.02 11.07 -15.79
C ALA A 50 14.69 10.86 -17.28
N MET A 51 15.46 10.01 -17.97
CA MET A 51 15.20 9.66 -19.37
C MET A 51 13.88 8.88 -19.53
N GLN A 52 13.57 7.98 -18.59
CA GLN A 52 12.33 7.22 -18.61
C GLN A 52 11.12 8.12 -18.34
N GLU A 53 11.20 9.01 -17.37
CA GLU A 53 10.14 10.00 -17.08
C GLU A 53 9.92 10.92 -18.28
N GLN A 54 10.99 11.38 -18.93
CA GLN A 54 10.91 12.20 -20.14
C GLN A 54 10.30 11.44 -21.32
N TYR A 55 10.66 10.16 -21.49
CA TYR A 55 10.10 9.30 -22.52
C TYR A 55 8.61 9.05 -22.31
N ASP A 56 8.19 8.79 -21.06
CA ASP A 56 6.79 8.57 -20.72
C ASP A 56 5.96 9.85 -20.95
N LEU A 57 6.52 11.03 -20.65
CA LEU A 57 5.91 12.32 -20.96
C LEU A 57 5.79 12.54 -22.48
N GLU A 58 6.86 12.32 -23.23
CA GLU A 58 6.84 12.48 -24.71
C GLU A 58 5.86 11.49 -25.39
N VAL A 59 5.79 10.25 -24.89
CA VAL A 59 4.82 9.27 -25.39
C VAL A 59 3.38 9.70 -25.08
N GLY A 60 3.16 10.28 -23.89
CA GLY A 60 1.88 10.86 -23.50
C GLY A 60 1.50 12.03 -24.42
N GLU A 61 2.41 12.97 -24.64
CA GLU A 61 2.18 14.13 -25.51
C GLU A 61 1.97 13.74 -26.98
N ARG A 62 2.75 12.78 -27.49
CA ARG A 62 2.55 12.25 -28.84
C ARG A 62 1.19 11.58 -29.03
N LYS A 63 0.75 10.78 -28.07
CA LYS A 63 -0.59 10.16 -28.11
C LYS A 63 -1.70 11.21 -28.06
N MET A 64 -1.52 12.27 -27.26
CA MET A 64 -2.48 13.37 -27.22
C MET A 64 -2.51 14.13 -28.55
N ALA A 65 -1.33 14.45 -29.12
CA ALA A 65 -1.22 15.13 -30.42
C ALA A 65 -1.78 14.28 -31.57
N GLU A 66 -1.56 12.95 -31.52
CA GLU A 66 -2.11 12.00 -32.50
C GLU A 66 -3.64 11.93 -32.41
N LEU A 67 -4.20 11.86 -31.18
CA LEU A 67 -5.63 11.94 -30.93
C LEU A 67 -6.23 13.27 -31.40
N GLU A 68 -5.58 14.37 -31.15
CA GLU A 68 -6.01 15.69 -31.63
C GLU A 68 -5.97 15.79 -33.16
N SER A 69 -4.92 15.25 -33.78
CA SER A 69 -4.82 15.19 -35.26
C SER A 69 -5.88 14.29 -35.90
N LEU A 70 -6.21 13.17 -35.23
CA LEU A 70 -7.30 12.27 -35.63
C LEU A 70 -8.66 12.95 -35.46
N ILE A 71 -8.87 13.63 -34.36
CA ILE A 71 -10.08 14.43 -34.09
C ILE A 71 -10.23 15.52 -35.16
N GLN A 72 -9.14 16.16 -35.57
CA GLN A 72 -9.16 17.20 -36.60
C GLN A 72 -9.44 16.64 -38.00
N LYS A 73 -8.84 15.48 -38.35
CA LYS A 73 -9.11 14.79 -39.62
C LYS A 73 -10.53 14.23 -39.72
N LEU A 74 -11.07 13.70 -38.61
CA LEU A 74 -12.46 13.22 -38.56
C LEU A 74 -13.48 14.35 -38.49
N GLY A 75 -13.03 15.56 -38.13
CA GLY A 75 -13.87 16.75 -37.97
C GLY A 75 -14.41 17.31 -39.26
N ASP A 76 -13.72 17.05 -40.38
CA ASP A 76 -14.17 17.51 -41.70
C ASP A 76 -15.20 16.55 -42.33
N GLU A 77 -15.28 15.28 -41.87
CA GLU A 77 -16.20 14.30 -42.42
C GLU A 77 -17.46 14.02 -41.59
N ASN A 78 -17.47 14.31 -40.27
CA ASN A 78 -18.65 13.94 -39.47
C ASN A 78 -18.77 14.73 -38.13
N SER A 79 -19.50 15.83 -38.14
CA SER A 79 -19.74 16.67 -36.96
C SER A 79 -20.39 15.96 -35.75
N MET A 80 -21.12 14.88 -35.99
CA MET A 80 -21.72 14.06 -34.93
C MET A 80 -20.69 13.23 -34.16
N LEU A 81 -19.67 12.70 -34.85
CA LEU A 81 -18.60 11.94 -34.21
C LEU A 81 -17.70 12.83 -33.32
N ARG A 82 -17.56 14.11 -33.69
CA ARG A 82 -16.87 15.11 -32.88
C ARG A 82 -17.55 15.34 -31.54
N LEU A 83 -18.85 15.53 -31.58
CA LEU A 83 -19.69 15.73 -30.38
C LEU A 83 -19.62 14.50 -29.46
N GLU A 84 -19.72 13.31 -30.04
CA GLU A 84 -19.65 12.05 -29.27
C GLU A 84 -18.28 11.83 -28.63
N LEU A 85 -17.17 12.16 -29.33
CA LEU A 85 -15.82 12.08 -28.80
C LEU A 85 -15.54 13.11 -27.71
N GLU A 86 -16.08 14.32 -27.87
CA GLU A 86 -15.97 15.39 -26.88
C GLU A 86 -16.77 15.03 -25.62
N GLU A 87 -17.98 14.47 -25.79
CA GLU A 87 -18.79 13.94 -24.71
C GLU A 87 -18.07 12.82 -23.94
N LYS A 88 -17.47 11.85 -24.66
CA LYS A 88 -16.68 10.77 -24.07
C LYS A 88 -15.44 11.28 -23.34
N LYS A 89 -14.74 12.29 -23.91
CA LYS A 89 -13.59 12.93 -23.28
C LYS A 89 -13.99 13.63 -21.97
N LEU A 90 -15.08 14.36 -21.99
CA LEU A 90 -15.65 15.02 -20.80
C LEU A 90 -16.08 13.99 -19.74
N ALA A 91 -16.73 12.90 -20.17
CA ALA A 91 -17.12 11.82 -19.27
C ALA A 91 -15.90 11.13 -18.63
N LEU A 92 -14.84 10.93 -19.40
CA LEU A 92 -13.59 10.33 -18.91
C LEU A 92 -12.88 11.24 -17.92
N ASP A 93 -12.81 12.54 -18.21
CA ASP A 93 -12.22 13.55 -17.31
C ASP A 93 -13.03 13.67 -16.01
N TYR A 94 -14.36 13.66 -16.11
CA TYR A 94 -15.25 13.63 -14.97
C TYR A 94 -15.03 12.38 -14.10
N ASN A 95 -14.99 11.20 -14.73
CA ASN A 95 -14.75 9.93 -14.03
C ASN A 95 -13.38 9.91 -13.32
N ASN A 96 -12.35 10.43 -13.98
CA ASN A 96 -11.01 10.54 -13.38
C ASN A 96 -11.02 11.48 -12.17
N LYS A 97 -11.68 12.63 -12.26
CA LYS A 97 -11.82 13.56 -11.13
C LYS A 97 -12.59 12.94 -9.97
N VAL A 98 -13.68 12.23 -10.27
CA VAL A 98 -14.45 11.49 -9.26
C VAL A 98 -13.57 10.44 -8.58
N ALA A 99 -12.82 9.65 -9.33
CA ALA A 99 -11.93 8.63 -8.79
C ALA A 99 -10.82 9.22 -7.90
N ILE A 100 -10.27 10.39 -8.26
CA ILE A 100 -9.29 11.11 -7.43
C ILE A 100 -9.94 11.54 -6.11
N ILE A 101 -11.10 12.16 -6.16
CA ILE A 101 -11.82 12.63 -4.96
C ILE A 101 -12.18 11.44 -4.05
N GLU A 102 -12.64 10.34 -4.62
CA GLU A 102 -12.96 9.12 -3.86
C GLU A 102 -11.71 8.52 -3.21
N ASN A 103 -10.59 8.53 -3.91
CA ASN A 103 -9.32 8.05 -3.36
C ASN A 103 -8.81 8.95 -2.21
N GLU A 104 -8.90 10.27 -2.36
CA GLU A 104 -8.56 11.23 -1.31
C GLU A 104 -9.45 11.06 -0.07
N LYS A 105 -10.76 10.94 -0.26
CA LYS A 105 -11.69 10.64 0.84
C LYS A 105 -11.36 9.35 1.56
N ARG A 106 -11.01 8.30 0.79
CA ARG A 106 -10.61 7.03 1.37
C ARG A 106 -9.31 7.15 2.17
N GLN A 107 -8.31 7.85 1.67
CA GLN A 107 -7.05 8.09 2.39
C GLN A 107 -7.27 8.90 3.66
N GLN A 108 -8.11 9.93 3.62
CA GLN A 108 -8.48 10.69 4.81
C GLN A 108 -9.18 9.81 5.84
N ALA A 109 -10.14 8.98 5.42
CA ALA A 109 -10.84 8.04 6.29
C ALA A 109 -9.86 7.04 6.96
N GLU A 110 -8.93 6.46 6.18
CA GLU A 110 -7.90 5.56 6.70
C GLU A 110 -6.99 6.27 7.72
N THR A 111 -6.60 7.51 7.45
CA THR A 111 -5.78 8.30 8.39
C THR A 111 -6.50 8.51 9.72
N VAL A 112 -7.78 8.87 9.69
CA VAL A 112 -8.61 9.03 10.89
C VAL A 112 -8.72 7.71 11.66
N ILE A 113 -8.96 6.60 10.96
CA ILE A 113 -9.03 5.27 11.57
C ILE A 113 -7.71 4.94 12.28
N PHE A 114 -6.58 5.01 11.58
CA PHE A 114 -5.29 4.58 12.12
C PHE A 114 -4.77 5.48 13.25
N SER A 115 -5.20 6.74 13.31
CA SER A 115 -4.87 7.67 14.40
C SER A 115 -5.83 7.57 15.59
N SER A 116 -6.91 6.79 15.49
CA SER A 116 -7.93 6.69 16.55
C SER A 116 -7.46 5.87 17.76
N ASP A 117 -7.99 6.20 18.94
CA ASP A 117 -7.78 5.41 20.16
C ASP A 117 -8.36 3.99 20.04
N VAL A 118 -9.43 3.83 19.26
CA VAL A 118 -10.04 2.54 18.96
C VAL A 118 -9.06 1.64 18.22
N TYR A 119 -8.37 2.15 17.20
CA TYR A 119 -7.37 1.39 16.47
C TYR A 119 -6.17 1.02 17.35
N ARG A 120 -5.71 1.95 18.20
CA ARG A 120 -4.63 1.68 19.16
C ARG A 120 -5.00 0.53 20.11
N ARG A 121 -6.20 0.55 20.71
CA ARG A 121 -6.68 -0.53 21.58
C ARG A 121 -6.83 -1.86 20.84
N LEU A 122 -7.28 -1.83 19.60
CA LEU A 122 -7.35 -3.02 18.75
C LEU A 122 -5.95 -3.63 18.58
N GLN A 123 -4.92 -2.81 18.33
CA GLN A 123 -3.54 -3.28 18.24
C GLN A 123 -3.00 -3.81 19.59
N GLU A 124 -3.36 -3.19 20.70
CA GLU A 124 -3.03 -3.69 22.04
C GLU A 124 -3.67 -5.06 22.31
N CYS A 125 -4.93 -5.28 21.92
CA CYS A 125 -5.58 -6.58 22.00
C CYS A 125 -4.88 -7.64 21.14
N LEU A 126 -4.49 -7.28 19.90
CA LEU A 126 -3.74 -8.18 19.02
C LEU A 126 -2.39 -8.58 19.62
N ASN A 127 -1.64 -7.61 20.14
CA ASN A 127 -0.33 -7.86 20.75
C ASN A 127 -0.44 -8.69 22.03
N ALA A 128 -1.52 -8.53 22.78
CA ALA A 128 -1.79 -9.28 24.00
C ALA A 128 -2.47 -10.65 23.76
N GLY A 129 -2.78 -10.99 22.50
CA GLY A 129 -3.50 -12.23 22.15
C GLY A 129 -4.92 -12.30 22.73
N ARG A 130 -5.59 -11.17 22.89
CA ARG A 130 -6.93 -11.06 23.47
C ARG A 130 -7.97 -10.68 22.42
N ASN A 131 -9.18 -11.19 22.58
CA ASN A 131 -10.34 -10.76 21.81
C ASN A 131 -10.87 -9.39 22.28
N LEU A 132 -11.66 -8.73 21.43
CA LEU A 132 -12.36 -7.49 21.77
C LEU A 132 -13.51 -7.76 22.75
N ASN A 133 -13.71 -6.82 23.69
CA ASN A 133 -14.84 -6.85 24.61
C ASN A 133 -16.05 -6.10 24.02
N TYR A 134 -17.18 -6.15 24.72
CA TYR A 134 -18.42 -5.53 24.27
C TYR A 134 -18.29 -4.01 24.04
N GLN A 135 -17.56 -3.32 24.91
CA GLN A 135 -17.34 -1.88 24.78
C GLN A 135 -16.49 -1.54 23.55
N ASP A 136 -15.44 -2.34 23.30
CA ASP A 136 -14.57 -2.16 22.12
C ASP A 136 -15.38 -2.30 20.82
N TRP A 137 -16.32 -3.25 20.75
CA TRP A 137 -17.20 -3.41 19.60
C TRP A 137 -18.15 -2.21 19.40
N GLY A 138 -18.68 -1.66 20.49
CA GLY A 138 -19.53 -0.46 20.47
C GLY A 138 -18.78 0.75 19.92
N GLU A 139 -17.57 0.99 20.41
CA GLU A 139 -16.72 2.11 19.99
C GLU A 139 -16.24 1.95 18.55
N LEU A 140 -15.89 0.71 18.14
CA LEU A 140 -15.53 0.40 16.76
C LEU A 140 -16.69 0.69 15.79
N THR A 141 -17.90 0.29 16.18
CA THR A 141 -19.13 0.55 15.41
C THR A 141 -19.38 2.05 15.28
N GLN A 142 -19.27 2.80 16.35
CA GLN A 142 -19.44 4.26 16.34
C GLN A 142 -18.39 4.95 15.47
N LEU A 143 -17.12 4.56 15.60
CA LEU A 143 -16.03 5.09 14.77
C LEU A 143 -16.32 4.88 13.29
N LEU A 144 -16.64 3.66 12.88
CA LEU A 144 -16.89 3.36 11.47
C LEU A 144 -18.14 4.06 10.93
N ASN A 145 -19.20 4.18 11.72
CA ASN A 145 -20.40 4.92 11.33
C ASN A 145 -20.16 6.43 11.23
N SER A 146 -19.26 6.99 12.02
CA SER A 146 -18.90 8.41 11.93
C SER A 146 -18.09 8.74 10.68
N ILE A 147 -17.24 7.82 10.24
CA ILE A 147 -16.38 7.99 9.07
C ILE A 147 -17.11 7.62 7.78
N TYR A 148 -17.78 6.47 7.80
CA TYR A 148 -18.55 5.93 6.68
C TYR A 148 -20.04 6.02 7.01
N THR A 149 -20.62 7.19 6.80
CA THR A 149 -22.00 7.51 7.20
C THR A 149 -22.98 6.36 6.93
N GLY A 150 -23.57 5.83 8.01
CA GLY A 150 -24.54 4.76 7.93
C GLY A 150 -23.98 3.40 7.53
N PHE A 151 -22.70 3.10 7.81
CA PHE A 151 -22.05 1.86 7.38
C PHE A 151 -22.79 0.61 7.89
N THR A 152 -23.12 0.58 9.18
CA THR A 152 -23.86 -0.57 9.74
C THR A 152 -25.29 -0.68 9.23
N GLU A 153 -25.96 0.44 9.03
CA GLU A 153 -27.31 0.49 8.43
C GLU A 153 -27.30 -0.06 7.00
N LYS A 154 -26.30 0.34 6.22
CA LYS A 154 -26.10 -0.22 4.87
C LYS A 154 -25.90 -1.73 4.90
N LEU A 155 -25.06 -2.24 5.81
CA LEU A 155 -24.86 -3.67 5.97
C LEU A 155 -26.16 -4.41 6.33
N TYR A 156 -26.93 -3.89 7.29
CA TYR A 156 -28.20 -4.50 7.70
C TYR A 156 -29.29 -4.39 6.63
N SER A 157 -29.26 -3.36 5.79
CA SER A 157 -30.20 -3.23 4.66
C SER A 157 -29.98 -4.28 3.57
N LEU A 158 -28.74 -4.81 3.44
CA LEU A 158 -28.43 -5.86 2.49
C LEU A 158 -28.92 -7.23 2.96
N TYR A 159 -28.73 -7.53 4.23
CA TYR A 159 -29.11 -8.80 4.84
C TYR A 159 -29.16 -8.67 6.37
N PRO A 160 -30.12 -9.29 7.07
CA PRO A 160 -30.15 -9.33 8.53
C PRO A 160 -28.95 -10.15 9.06
N MET A 161 -27.89 -9.45 9.42
CA MET A 161 -26.65 -10.06 9.90
C MET A 161 -26.71 -10.44 11.36
N SER A 162 -26.08 -11.55 11.72
CA SER A 162 -25.77 -11.87 13.10
C SER A 162 -24.66 -10.95 13.64
N GLU A 163 -24.53 -10.86 14.95
CA GLU A 163 -23.48 -10.10 15.61
C GLU A 163 -22.07 -10.49 15.13
N GLN A 164 -21.81 -11.79 15.01
CA GLN A 164 -20.54 -12.29 14.47
C GLN A 164 -20.30 -11.83 13.02
N GLU A 165 -21.31 -11.89 12.17
CA GLU A 165 -21.21 -11.46 10.77
C GLU A 165 -20.93 -9.96 10.66
N LEU A 166 -21.55 -9.16 11.53
CA LEU A 166 -21.27 -7.74 11.66
C LEU A 166 -19.84 -7.50 12.13
N HIS A 167 -19.38 -8.12 13.20
CA HIS A 167 -18.03 -7.97 13.74
C HIS A 167 -16.95 -8.30 12.70
N VAL A 168 -17.14 -9.37 11.94
CA VAL A 168 -16.24 -9.73 10.82
C VAL A 168 -16.20 -8.60 9.78
N SER A 169 -17.36 -8.05 9.41
CA SER A 169 -17.45 -6.98 8.41
C SER A 169 -16.83 -5.66 8.89
N LEU A 170 -17.00 -5.31 10.19
CA LEU A 170 -16.34 -4.16 10.80
C LEU A 170 -14.81 -4.27 10.75
N LEU A 171 -14.26 -5.45 11.09
CA LEU A 171 -12.81 -5.67 11.06
C LEU A 171 -12.24 -5.71 9.64
N ILE A 172 -13.01 -6.18 8.65
CA ILE A 172 -12.63 -6.08 7.23
C ILE A 172 -12.55 -4.60 6.84
N LYS A 173 -13.52 -3.78 7.20
CA LYS A 173 -13.50 -2.33 6.92
C LYS A 173 -12.31 -1.63 7.58
N MET A 174 -11.86 -2.11 8.75
CA MET A 174 -10.62 -1.71 9.42
C MET A 174 -9.34 -2.30 8.78
N ARG A 175 -9.45 -2.99 7.65
CA ARG A 175 -8.35 -3.66 6.93
C ARG A 175 -7.54 -4.65 7.77
N GLN A 176 -8.20 -5.31 8.72
CA GLN A 176 -7.54 -6.35 9.51
C GLN A 176 -7.32 -7.62 8.70
N GLN A 177 -6.18 -8.29 8.95
CA GLN A 177 -5.85 -9.55 8.30
C GLN A 177 -6.76 -10.68 8.79
N PRO A 178 -7.06 -11.71 7.99
CA PRO A 178 -7.92 -12.82 8.39
C PRO A 178 -7.48 -13.52 9.68
N LYS A 179 -6.18 -13.58 9.95
CA LYS A 179 -5.64 -14.13 11.20
C LYS A 179 -5.99 -13.25 12.42
N ASP A 180 -5.98 -11.95 12.24
CA ASP A 180 -6.24 -10.97 13.29
C ASP A 180 -7.76 -10.89 13.56
N ILE A 181 -8.58 -10.98 12.52
CA ILE A 181 -10.03 -11.12 12.63
C ILE A 181 -10.39 -12.37 13.44
N ALA A 182 -9.76 -13.50 13.15
CA ALA A 182 -9.97 -14.74 13.87
C ALA A 182 -9.66 -14.61 15.38
N MET A 183 -8.54 -13.96 15.71
CA MET A 183 -8.13 -13.69 17.08
C MET A 183 -9.10 -12.75 17.80
N LEU A 184 -9.38 -11.59 17.20
CA LEU A 184 -10.22 -10.54 17.81
C LEU A 184 -11.67 -10.98 18.03
N THR A 185 -12.17 -11.91 17.19
CA THR A 185 -13.52 -12.48 17.30
C THR A 185 -13.56 -13.79 18.09
N ALA A 186 -12.44 -14.30 18.59
CA ALA A 186 -12.31 -15.60 19.26
C ALA A 186 -12.82 -16.80 18.40
N HIS A 187 -12.56 -16.77 17.08
CA HIS A 187 -12.95 -17.82 16.15
C HIS A 187 -11.75 -18.39 15.40
N SER A 188 -11.91 -19.55 14.75
CA SER A 188 -10.87 -20.09 13.87
C SER A 188 -10.82 -19.36 12.51
N LYS A 189 -9.67 -19.40 11.85
CA LYS A 189 -9.50 -18.81 10.50
C LYS A 189 -10.47 -19.41 9.49
N GLU A 190 -10.72 -20.72 9.59
CA GLU A 190 -11.64 -21.46 8.73
C GLU A 190 -13.08 -21.00 8.95
N SER A 191 -13.48 -20.76 10.22
CA SER A 191 -14.77 -20.19 10.57
C SER A 191 -14.95 -18.81 9.95
N ILE A 192 -13.95 -17.93 10.07
CA ILE A 192 -13.97 -16.58 9.47
C ILE A 192 -14.06 -16.65 7.94
N ALA A 193 -13.27 -17.51 7.29
CA ALA A 193 -13.34 -17.69 5.85
C ALA A 193 -14.73 -18.17 5.39
N THR A 194 -15.31 -19.12 6.13
CA THR A 194 -16.66 -19.65 5.87
C THR A 194 -17.73 -18.57 6.04
N THR A 195 -17.64 -17.78 7.12
CA THR A 195 -18.57 -16.67 7.39
C THR A 195 -18.57 -15.67 6.26
N ARG A 196 -17.39 -15.22 5.79
CA ARG A 196 -17.26 -14.26 4.67
C ARG A 196 -17.85 -14.81 3.37
N SER A 197 -17.50 -16.04 3.01
CA SER A 197 -18.02 -16.69 1.80
C SER A 197 -19.55 -16.87 1.86
N ARG A 198 -20.10 -17.20 3.04
CA ARG A 198 -21.55 -17.30 3.27
C ARG A 198 -22.24 -15.96 3.17
N LEU A 199 -21.66 -14.90 3.74
CA LEU A 199 -22.21 -13.54 3.65
C LEU A 199 -22.32 -13.10 2.20
N TYR A 200 -21.28 -13.30 1.40
CA TYR A 200 -21.34 -13.02 -0.03
C TYR A 200 -22.49 -13.76 -0.72
N SER A 201 -22.61 -15.05 -0.44
CA SER A 201 -23.67 -15.89 -1.05
C SER A 201 -25.07 -15.47 -0.61
N LYS A 202 -25.25 -15.06 0.65
CA LYS A 202 -26.53 -14.60 1.19
C LYS A 202 -26.96 -13.26 0.57
N VAL A 203 -26.03 -12.33 0.39
CA VAL A 203 -26.31 -11.00 -0.14
C VAL A 203 -26.52 -11.02 -1.66
N PHE A 204 -25.68 -11.76 -2.39
CA PHE A 204 -25.71 -11.74 -3.86
C PHE A 204 -26.41 -12.94 -4.50
N GLY A 205 -26.87 -13.92 -3.72
CA GLY A 205 -27.58 -15.11 -4.24
C GLY A 205 -26.69 -16.06 -5.09
N ARG A 206 -25.36 -15.85 -5.09
CA ARG A 206 -24.40 -16.65 -5.87
C ARG A 206 -23.19 -17.03 -5.04
N LYS A 207 -22.54 -18.14 -5.40
CA LYS A 207 -21.29 -18.56 -4.74
C LYS A 207 -20.19 -17.51 -4.99
N GLY A 208 -19.45 -17.20 -3.92
CA GLY A 208 -18.28 -16.34 -3.98
C GLY A 208 -17.23 -16.79 -2.98
N SER A 209 -16.02 -16.26 -3.15
CA SER A 209 -14.91 -16.48 -2.22
C SER A 209 -15.03 -15.56 -0.99
N SER A 210 -14.23 -15.82 0.03
CA SER A 210 -14.10 -14.90 1.16
C SER A 210 -13.56 -13.52 0.74
N LYS A 211 -12.71 -13.48 -0.31
CA LYS A 211 -12.15 -12.25 -0.85
C LYS A 211 -13.22 -11.38 -1.52
N ASP A 212 -14.18 -11.98 -2.21
CA ASP A 212 -15.26 -11.21 -2.85
C ASP A 212 -16.10 -10.43 -1.82
N TRP A 213 -16.28 -11.00 -0.61
CA TRP A 213 -16.91 -10.27 0.49
C TRP A 213 -16.05 -9.14 1.02
N ASP A 214 -14.73 -9.37 1.18
CA ASP A 214 -13.80 -8.35 1.64
C ASP A 214 -13.77 -7.16 0.67
N ASP A 215 -13.62 -7.44 -0.62
CA ASP A 215 -13.59 -6.41 -1.66
C ASP A 215 -14.89 -5.60 -1.66
N PHE A 216 -16.04 -6.27 -1.52
CA PHE A 216 -17.34 -5.59 -1.42
C PHE A 216 -17.45 -4.69 -0.18
N VAL A 217 -17.12 -5.18 1.00
CA VAL A 217 -17.17 -4.40 2.26
C VAL A 217 -16.27 -3.18 2.19
N LEU A 218 -15.12 -3.30 1.54
CA LEU A 218 -14.18 -2.18 1.37
C LEU A 218 -14.74 -1.08 0.46
N THR A 219 -15.67 -1.39 -0.46
CA THR A 219 -16.31 -0.41 -1.34
C THR A 219 -17.50 0.32 -0.69
N LEU A 220 -18.12 -0.26 0.36
CA LEU A 220 -19.22 0.36 1.11
C LEU A 220 -18.76 1.61 1.88
#